data_09d1eea8c1d135a1bf3b20ad7a2bc824
#
_entry.id   09d1eea8c1d135a1bf3b20ad7a2bc824
#
_cell.length_a   1.000
_cell.length_b   1.000
_cell.length_c   1.000
_cell.angle_alpha   90.00
_cell.angle_beta   90.00
_cell.angle_gamma   90.00
#
_symmetry.space_group_name_H-M   'P 1'
#
loop_
_entity.id
_entity.type
_entity.pdbx_description
1 polymer ?
#
loop_
_entity_poly.entity_id
_entity_poly.type
_entity_poly.pdbx_seq_one_letter_code
_entity_poly.pdbx_strand_id
1 'polypeptide(L)'
;MSYTSDKARSFESTKTSSKEIATKILKKREGEIALGLFKVGWPGERMTFASLCGEFLSSHTSTLSAKSQRNHRMYMNNLREHFGGRQLTEIQRRLVEEYRDYRRQQPSKRNPKTTVKGATVNRELEYLQCMFEFAVQRKYLAESPAAGVEHFNERRERPAKRMLTVEEEHRILEAAPPHLRVAIVLLVQTGGRTYSEGFTLRWDQVDFEGLVIHLSGDVKNDESAQPIPLTRLACDVLRQWRKEQTAQSPFVFPSPRVSNKPIGSVKTAWRATLRRAGVPYFPIYHLRHVFCTRLSWVAPDAVVQRAMRHSSPETKRRYQLGLANQVREHLERVNERAYEGREPLHFRDSPVKGEPPQIAEVRN
;
A
#
# COMPACT_ATOMS: atom_id res chain seq x y z
N MET A 1 -4.09 9.69 -47.83
CA MET A 1 -4.94 8.52 -48.15
C MET A 1 -6.39 8.83 -47.82
N SER A 2 -7.33 8.18 -48.50
CA SER A 2 -8.75 8.29 -48.16
C SER A 2 -9.33 6.90 -47.99
N TYR A 3 -10.20 6.75 -47.00
CA TYR A 3 -10.92 5.50 -46.71
C TYR A 3 -12.35 5.81 -46.25
N THR A 4 -13.23 4.82 -46.32
CA THR A 4 -14.64 4.98 -45.95
C THR A 4 -15.00 4.06 -44.81
N SER A 5 -15.67 4.58 -43.78
CA SER A 5 -16.28 3.82 -42.72
C SER A 5 -17.63 4.42 -42.37
N ASP A 6 -18.63 3.57 -42.09
CA ASP A 6 -20.00 3.99 -41.73
C ASP A 6 -20.61 5.07 -42.65
N LYS A 7 -20.38 4.95 -43.96
CA LYS A 7 -20.82 5.91 -45.00
C LYS A 7 -20.12 7.29 -45.00
N ALA A 8 -19.13 7.51 -44.11
CA ALA A 8 -18.31 8.74 -44.12
C ALA A 8 -16.96 8.48 -44.77
N ARG A 9 -16.55 9.40 -45.66
CA ARG A 9 -15.23 9.40 -46.32
C ARG A 9 -14.27 10.29 -45.50
N SER A 10 -13.16 9.72 -45.08
CA SER A 10 -12.11 10.44 -44.35
C SER A 10 -10.83 10.56 -45.14
N PHE A 11 -10.10 11.63 -44.86
CA PHE A 11 -8.80 11.92 -45.47
C PHE A 11 -7.76 12.02 -44.36
N GLU A 12 -6.67 11.26 -44.48
CA GLU A 12 -5.56 11.29 -43.52
C GLU A 12 -4.24 11.44 -44.28
N SER A 13 -3.32 12.25 -43.74
CA SER A 13 -1.96 12.34 -44.25
C SER A 13 -1.15 11.11 -43.87
N THR A 14 -0.50 10.46 -44.83
CA THR A 14 0.39 9.33 -44.53
C THR A 14 1.77 9.76 -44.06
N LYS A 15 2.05 11.07 -44.01
CA LYS A 15 3.36 11.66 -43.66
C LYS A 15 4.55 11.03 -44.40
N THR A 16 4.30 10.48 -45.59
CA THR A 16 5.31 9.89 -46.48
C THR A 16 5.06 10.31 -47.93
N SER A 17 6.11 10.51 -48.69
CA SER A 17 6.08 10.73 -50.13
C SER A 17 6.13 9.42 -50.93
N SER A 18 6.42 8.30 -50.30
CA SER A 18 6.46 6.98 -50.96
C SER A 18 5.05 6.42 -51.13
N LYS A 19 4.65 6.20 -52.37
CA LYS A 19 3.35 5.59 -52.73
C LYS A 19 3.21 4.17 -52.15
N GLU A 20 4.29 3.41 -52.13
CA GLU A 20 4.28 2.03 -51.58
C GLU A 20 3.99 2.01 -50.08
N ILE A 21 4.68 2.87 -49.32
CA ILE A 21 4.47 3.00 -47.88
C ILE A 21 3.06 3.52 -47.59
N ALA A 22 2.60 4.52 -48.35
CA ALA A 22 1.24 5.06 -48.23
C ALA A 22 0.17 3.99 -48.45
N THR A 23 0.37 3.09 -49.45
CA THR A 23 -0.53 1.98 -49.74
C THR A 23 -0.54 0.93 -48.60
N LYS A 24 0.62 0.61 -48.01
CA LYS A 24 0.70 -0.28 -46.85
C LYS A 24 -0.03 0.30 -45.63
N ILE A 25 0.13 1.61 -45.40
CA ILE A 25 -0.59 2.32 -44.33
C ILE A 25 -2.10 2.28 -44.54
N LEU A 26 -2.55 2.52 -45.78
CA LEU A 26 -3.98 2.47 -46.16
C LEU A 26 -4.57 1.07 -45.90
N LYS A 27 -3.92 0.00 -46.39
CA LYS A 27 -4.36 -1.38 -46.18
C LYS A 27 -4.43 -1.75 -44.69
N LYS A 28 -3.45 -1.29 -43.90
CA LYS A 28 -3.48 -1.49 -42.44
C LYS A 28 -4.70 -0.80 -41.84
N ARG A 29 -4.97 0.45 -42.20
CA ARG A 29 -6.12 1.22 -41.72
C ARG A 29 -7.46 0.60 -42.11
N GLU A 30 -7.59 0.12 -43.37
CA GLU A 30 -8.77 -0.61 -43.81
C GLU A 30 -8.98 -1.91 -43.03
N GLY A 31 -7.92 -2.63 -42.73
CA GLY A 31 -7.96 -3.82 -41.83
C GLY A 31 -8.42 -3.49 -40.43
N GLU A 32 -7.90 -2.43 -39.82
CA GLU A 32 -8.31 -1.94 -38.52
C GLU A 32 -9.80 -1.53 -38.47
N ILE A 33 -10.29 -0.90 -39.56
CA ILE A 33 -11.71 -0.56 -39.71
C ILE A 33 -12.57 -1.82 -39.83
N ALA A 34 -12.15 -2.78 -40.64
CA ALA A 34 -12.87 -4.05 -40.85
C ALA A 34 -12.96 -4.89 -39.52
N LEU A 35 -11.93 -4.81 -38.68
CA LEU A 35 -11.88 -5.45 -37.36
C LEU A 35 -12.60 -4.65 -36.27
N GLY A 36 -13.16 -3.47 -36.58
CA GLY A 36 -13.78 -2.60 -35.59
C GLY A 36 -12.81 -1.91 -34.64
N LEU A 37 -11.50 -2.03 -34.90
CA LEU A 37 -10.43 -1.43 -34.12
C LEU A 37 -10.23 0.05 -34.39
N PHE A 38 -10.75 0.53 -35.52
CA PHE A 38 -10.72 1.92 -35.97
C PHE A 38 -12.07 2.32 -36.57
N LYS A 39 -12.68 3.39 -36.05
CA LYS A 39 -13.89 4.00 -36.61
C LYS A 39 -13.57 5.42 -37.02
N VAL A 40 -13.92 5.76 -38.28
CA VAL A 40 -13.76 7.12 -38.79
C VAL A 40 -14.62 8.09 -37.99
N GLY A 41 -14.03 9.20 -37.55
CA GLY A 41 -14.72 10.16 -36.68
C GLY A 41 -14.86 9.73 -35.25
N TRP A 42 -14.08 8.71 -34.82
CA TRP A 42 -14.10 8.24 -33.45
C TRP A 42 -13.70 9.38 -32.47
N PRO A 43 -14.43 9.60 -31.38
CA PRO A 43 -14.09 10.67 -30.42
C PRO A 43 -12.66 10.61 -29.91
N GLY A 44 -12.06 9.42 -29.87
CA GLY A 44 -10.67 9.20 -29.44
C GLY A 44 -9.60 9.60 -30.46
N GLU A 45 -9.96 9.77 -31.73
CA GLU A 45 -8.98 10.04 -32.82
C GLU A 45 -8.23 11.36 -32.61
N ARG A 46 -8.91 12.36 -32.03
CA ARG A 46 -8.34 13.68 -31.72
C ARG A 46 -8.09 13.92 -30.23
N MET A 47 -8.36 12.91 -29.41
CA MET A 47 -8.21 13.00 -27.95
C MET A 47 -6.74 12.91 -27.57
N THR A 48 -6.22 13.96 -26.95
CA THR A 48 -4.87 13.93 -26.36
C THR A 48 -4.91 13.32 -24.97
N PHE A 49 -3.76 12.80 -24.50
CA PHE A 49 -3.64 12.33 -23.12
C PHE A 49 -3.94 13.45 -22.11
N ALA A 50 -3.54 14.69 -22.39
CA ALA A 50 -3.84 15.84 -21.54
C ALA A 50 -5.35 16.11 -21.43
N SER A 51 -6.10 15.96 -22.53
CA SER A 51 -7.56 16.11 -22.54
C SER A 51 -8.23 14.98 -21.74
N LEU A 52 -7.77 13.73 -21.91
CA LEU A 52 -8.23 12.59 -21.10
C LEU A 52 -7.99 12.82 -19.62
N CYS A 53 -6.82 13.37 -19.24
CA CYS A 53 -6.52 13.71 -17.84
C CYS A 53 -7.55 14.68 -17.24
N GLY A 54 -7.94 15.71 -17.99
CA GLY A 54 -8.93 16.70 -17.55
C GLY A 54 -10.31 16.06 -17.33
N GLU A 55 -10.76 15.27 -18.30
CA GLU A 55 -12.05 14.59 -18.24
C GLU A 55 -12.11 13.54 -17.13
N PHE A 56 -11.05 12.73 -17.00
CA PHE A 56 -10.95 11.73 -15.94
C PHE A 56 -10.97 12.37 -14.54
N LEU A 57 -10.23 13.46 -14.32
CA LEU A 57 -10.24 14.17 -13.05
C LEU A 57 -11.63 14.70 -12.70
N SER A 58 -12.33 15.33 -13.66
CA SER A 58 -13.65 15.88 -13.39
C SER A 58 -14.70 14.80 -13.09
N SER A 59 -14.62 13.65 -13.77
CA SER A 59 -15.59 12.56 -13.61
C SER A 59 -15.31 11.65 -12.43
N HIS A 60 -14.03 11.37 -12.13
CA HIS A 60 -13.63 10.30 -11.21
C HIS A 60 -13.27 10.80 -9.82
N THR A 61 -12.86 12.07 -9.68
CA THR A 61 -12.35 12.53 -8.39
C THR A 61 -13.39 13.17 -7.48
N SER A 62 -14.57 13.50 -7.96
CA SER A 62 -15.64 14.16 -7.20
C SER A 62 -16.09 13.37 -5.97
N THR A 63 -16.07 12.04 -6.06
CA THR A 63 -16.50 11.13 -4.98
C THR A 63 -15.37 10.72 -4.04
N LEU A 64 -14.13 11.13 -4.32
CA LEU A 64 -12.96 10.69 -3.56
C LEU A 64 -12.67 11.61 -2.37
N SER A 65 -12.09 11.03 -1.31
CA SER A 65 -11.58 11.80 -0.18
C SER A 65 -10.50 12.81 -0.63
N ALA A 66 -10.36 13.94 0.08
CA ALA A 66 -9.38 14.99 -0.22
C ALA A 66 -7.93 14.46 -0.31
N LYS A 67 -7.60 13.43 0.48
CA LYS A 67 -6.30 12.75 0.43
C LYS A 67 -6.14 11.96 -0.87
N SER A 68 -7.14 11.23 -1.28
CA SER A 68 -7.15 10.48 -2.55
C SER A 68 -7.03 11.43 -3.73
N GLN A 69 -7.81 12.51 -3.76
CA GLN A 69 -7.73 13.55 -4.80
C GLN A 69 -6.33 14.15 -4.94
N ARG A 70 -5.64 14.39 -3.80
CA ARG A 70 -4.25 14.87 -3.81
C ARG A 70 -3.30 13.85 -4.44
N ASN A 71 -3.43 12.57 -4.10
CA ASN A 71 -2.62 11.51 -4.68
C ASN A 71 -2.87 11.39 -6.19
N HIS A 72 -4.14 11.44 -6.62
CA HIS A 72 -4.52 11.40 -8.02
C HIS A 72 -3.88 12.55 -8.80
N ARG A 73 -3.94 13.79 -8.29
CA ARG A 73 -3.27 14.94 -8.92
C ARG A 73 -1.76 14.73 -9.04
N MET A 74 -1.14 14.16 -8.01
CA MET A 74 0.31 13.89 -8.01
C MET A 74 0.69 12.87 -9.10
N TYR A 75 -0.04 11.75 -9.21
CA TYR A 75 0.20 10.75 -10.26
C TYR A 75 -0.05 11.35 -11.64
N MET A 76 -1.17 12.06 -11.79
CA MET A 76 -1.54 12.74 -13.04
C MET A 76 -0.46 13.68 -13.54
N ASN A 77 0.15 14.49 -12.66
CA ASN A 77 1.20 15.42 -13.06
C ASN A 77 2.42 14.69 -13.64
N ASN A 78 2.86 13.59 -13.03
CA ASN A 78 3.96 12.80 -13.55
C ASN A 78 3.62 12.16 -14.92
N LEU A 79 2.39 11.66 -15.08
CA LEU A 79 1.92 11.06 -16.32
C LEU A 79 1.75 12.12 -17.43
N ARG A 80 1.20 13.30 -17.12
CA ARG A 80 1.06 14.40 -18.08
C ARG A 80 2.40 14.94 -18.55
N GLU A 81 3.41 14.97 -17.71
CA GLU A 81 4.75 15.38 -18.07
C GLU A 81 5.34 14.47 -19.17
N HIS A 82 5.01 13.17 -19.12
CA HIS A 82 5.53 12.19 -20.07
C HIS A 82 4.66 12.01 -21.31
N PHE A 83 3.34 11.93 -21.15
CA PHE A 83 2.40 11.58 -22.23
C PHE A 83 1.60 12.77 -22.78
N GLY A 84 1.58 13.92 -22.08
CA GLY A 84 0.56 14.96 -22.20
C GLY A 84 0.20 15.44 -23.60
N GLY A 85 1.20 15.67 -24.45
CA GLY A 85 0.98 16.15 -25.81
C GLY A 85 0.63 15.08 -26.84
N ARG A 86 0.67 13.79 -26.47
CA ARG A 86 0.45 12.67 -27.40
C ARG A 86 -1.04 12.42 -27.60
N GLN A 87 -1.40 11.99 -28.80
CA GLN A 87 -2.75 11.48 -29.05
C GLN A 87 -2.89 10.09 -28.39
N LEU A 88 -4.09 9.75 -27.91
CA LEU A 88 -4.33 8.46 -27.24
C LEU A 88 -4.00 7.28 -28.16
N THR A 89 -4.26 7.40 -29.44
CA THR A 89 -3.98 6.39 -30.47
C THR A 89 -2.48 6.15 -30.70
N GLU A 90 -1.62 7.10 -30.31
CA GLU A 90 -0.17 6.98 -30.39
C GLU A 90 0.44 6.25 -29.18
N ILE A 91 -0.33 6.16 -28.08
CA ILE A 91 0.14 5.52 -26.86
C ILE A 91 -0.12 4.02 -26.96
N GLN A 92 0.93 3.29 -27.30
CA GLN A 92 0.94 1.83 -27.37
C GLN A 92 1.56 1.25 -26.09
N ARG A 93 1.35 -0.05 -25.84
CA ARG A 93 1.91 -0.80 -24.70
C ARG A 93 3.41 -0.56 -24.51
N ARG A 94 4.18 -0.60 -25.60
CA ARG A 94 5.62 -0.34 -25.56
C ARG A 94 5.95 1.01 -24.93
N LEU A 95 5.19 2.07 -25.23
CA LEU A 95 5.42 3.38 -24.65
C LEU A 95 5.12 3.44 -23.15
N VAL A 96 4.17 2.62 -22.68
CA VAL A 96 3.87 2.49 -21.24
C VAL A 96 5.00 1.74 -20.54
N GLU A 97 5.57 0.71 -21.15
CA GLU A 97 6.74 -0.03 -20.65
C GLU A 97 7.98 0.88 -20.61
N GLU A 98 8.20 1.69 -21.63
CA GLU A 98 9.27 2.71 -21.66
C GLU A 98 9.09 3.75 -20.54
N TYR A 99 7.85 4.20 -20.28
CA TYR A 99 7.55 5.07 -19.13
C TYR A 99 7.88 4.40 -17.81
N ARG A 100 7.50 3.13 -17.61
CA ARG A 100 7.78 2.35 -16.41
C ARG A 100 9.28 2.37 -16.10
N ASP A 101 10.10 2.06 -17.10
CA ASP A 101 11.55 1.92 -16.93
C ASP A 101 12.23 3.29 -16.77
N TYR A 102 11.82 4.29 -17.56
CA TYR A 102 12.24 5.69 -17.39
C TYR A 102 11.94 6.20 -15.97
N ARG A 103 10.70 5.99 -15.51
CA ARG A 103 10.26 6.51 -14.21
C ARG A 103 11.02 5.87 -13.05
N ARG A 104 11.38 4.62 -13.18
CA ARG A 104 12.19 3.88 -12.20
C ARG A 104 13.57 4.46 -11.99
N GLN A 105 14.15 5.02 -13.03
CA GLN A 105 15.50 5.62 -13.01
C GLN A 105 15.51 7.05 -12.49
N GLN A 106 14.34 7.72 -12.44
CA GLN A 106 14.27 9.11 -11.97
C GLN A 106 14.64 9.25 -10.50
N PRO A 107 15.27 10.38 -10.09
CA PRO A 107 15.55 10.64 -8.68
C PRO A 107 14.26 10.73 -7.87
N SER A 108 14.29 10.19 -6.67
CA SER A 108 13.16 10.27 -5.75
C SER A 108 13.01 11.69 -5.19
N LYS A 109 11.82 12.29 -5.33
CA LYS A 109 11.52 13.62 -4.71
C LYS A 109 11.74 13.64 -3.20
N ARG A 110 11.66 12.48 -2.53
CA ARG A 110 11.86 12.37 -1.08
C ARG A 110 13.33 12.31 -0.68
N ASN A 111 14.14 11.66 -1.48
CA ASN A 111 15.59 11.55 -1.31
C ASN A 111 16.25 11.49 -2.69
N PRO A 112 16.76 12.63 -3.21
CA PRO A 112 17.35 12.68 -4.54
C PRO A 112 18.59 11.79 -4.74
N LYS A 113 19.19 11.29 -3.66
CA LYS A 113 20.30 10.32 -3.72
C LYS A 113 19.83 8.89 -4.07
N THR A 114 18.52 8.65 -4.14
CA THR A 114 17.92 7.35 -4.47
C THR A 114 16.96 7.51 -5.63
N THR A 115 16.76 6.43 -6.39
CA THR A 115 15.77 6.39 -7.47
C THR A 115 14.35 6.16 -6.94
N VAL A 116 13.36 6.42 -7.78
CA VAL A 116 11.95 6.15 -7.48
C VAL A 116 11.76 4.65 -7.24
N LYS A 117 11.09 4.29 -6.15
CA LYS A 117 10.81 2.89 -5.81
C LYS A 117 9.83 2.24 -6.77
N GLY A 118 10.01 0.94 -7.05
CA GLY A 118 9.11 0.16 -7.87
C GLY A 118 7.65 0.24 -7.40
N ALA A 119 7.40 0.24 -6.10
CA ALA A 119 6.07 0.45 -5.54
C ALA A 119 5.42 1.80 -5.93
N THR A 120 6.20 2.85 -6.13
CA THR A 120 5.67 4.16 -6.58
C THR A 120 5.31 4.10 -8.06
N VAL A 121 6.18 3.50 -8.87
CA VAL A 121 5.92 3.31 -10.31
C VAL A 121 4.69 2.44 -10.52
N ASN A 122 4.57 1.33 -9.78
CA ASN A 122 3.39 0.45 -9.84
C ASN A 122 2.08 1.22 -9.57
N ARG A 123 2.08 2.14 -8.58
CA ARG A 123 0.89 2.97 -8.32
C ARG A 123 0.57 3.93 -9.46
N GLU A 124 1.59 4.48 -10.12
CA GLU A 124 1.41 5.32 -11.31
C GLU A 124 0.87 4.49 -12.49
N LEU A 125 1.35 3.24 -12.67
CA LEU A 125 0.84 2.31 -13.69
C LEU A 125 -0.61 1.87 -13.41
N GLU A 126 -0.94 1.51 -12.17
CA GLU A 126 -2.31 1.19 -11.75
C GLU A 126 -3.26 2.36 -12.06
N TYR A 127 -2.80 3.58 -11.78
CA TYR A 127 -3.58 4.78 -12.06
C TYR A 127 -3.74 5.02 -13.57
N LEU A 128 -2.67 4.83 -14.34
CA LEU A 128 -2.68 4.90 -15.80
C LEU A 128 -3.62 3.85 -16.41
N GLN A 129 -3.62 2.63 -15.87
CA GLN A 129 -4.55 1.57 -16.26
C GLN A 129 -6.01 2.00 -16.06
N CYS A 130 -6.35 2.55 -14.88
CA CYS A 130 -7.71 3.06 -14.63
C CYS A 130 -8.11 4.16 -15.61
N MET A 131 -7.19 5.05 -15.98
CA MET A 131 -7.45 6.11 -16.95
C MET A 131 -7.72 5.56 -18.35
N PHE A 132 -6.95 4.56 -18.80
CA PHE A 132 -7.17 3.95 -20.12
C PHE A 132 -8.43 3.08 -20.13
N GLU A 133 -8.78 2.40 -19.03
CA GLU A 133 -10.06 1.70 -18.87
C GLU A 133 -11.24 2.66 -18.98
N PHE A 134 -11.14 3.85 -18.37
CA PHE A 134 -12.11 4.91 -18.55
C PHE A 134 -12.20 5.36 -20.01
N ALA A 135 -11.06 5.51 -20.69
CA ALA A 135 -11.03 5.86 -22.12
C ALA A 135 -11.68 4.76 -22.99
N VAL A 136 -11.50 3.49 -22.65
CA VAL A 136 -12.18 2.36 -23.34
C VAL A 136 -13.69 2.41 -23.09
N GLN A 137 -14.13 2.63 -21.86
CA GLN A 137 -15.56 2.77 -21.52
C GLN A 137 -16.22 3.94 -22.29
N ARG A 138 -15.48 5.04 -22.48
CA ARG A 138 -15.91 6.21 -23.27
C ARG A 138 -15.75 6.01 -24.78
N LYS A 139 -15.27 4.86 -25.20
CA LYS A 139 -14.99 4.54 -26.61
C LYS A 139 -13.94 5.46 -27.26
N TYR A 140 -13.01 5.99 -26.49
CA TYR A 140 -11.84 6.73 -26.99
C TYR A 140 -10.70 5.80 -27.37
N LEU A 141 -10.67 4.59 -26.86
CA LEU A 141 -9.74 3.51 -27.18
C LEU A 141 -10.50 2.19 -27.35
N ALA A 142 -10.00 1.30 -28.20
CA ALA A 142 -10.54 -0.05 -28.34
C ALA A 142 -10.13 -0.94 -27.15
N GLU A 143 -8.88 -0.78 -26.72
CA GLU A 143 -8.29 -1.52 -25.61
C GLU A 143 -7.33 -0.64 -24.83
N SER A 144 -7.03 -1.05 -23.59
CA SER A 144 -6.09 -0.32 -22.74
C SER A 144 -4.65 -0.62 -23.12
N PRO A 145 -3.83 0.37 -23.49
CA PRO A 145 -2.41 0.16 -23.77
C PRO A 145 -1.58 -0.16 -22.52
N ALA A 146 -2.14 0.01 -21.32
CA ALA A 146 -1.52 -0.39 -20.06
C ALA A 146 -1.87 -1.83 -19.64
N ALA A 147 -2.76 -2.51 -20.37
CA ALA A 147 -3.14 -3.89 -20.05
C ALA A 147 -1.93 -4.82 -20.14
N GLY A 148 -1.74 -5.64 -19.08
CA GLY A 148 -0.68 -6.64 -19.02
C GLY A 148 0.75 -6.09 -18.93
N VAL A 149 0.95 -4.79 -18.65
CA VAL A 149 2.26 -4.23 -18.34
C VAL A 149 2.73 -4.76 -16.98
N GLU A 150 3.91 -5.38 -16.96
CA GLU A 150 4.46 -5.96 -15.74
C GLU A 150 4.81 -4.92 -14.67
N HIS A 151 4.41 -5.21 -13.46
CA HIS A 151 4.76 -4.43 -12.28
C HIS A 151 6.10 -4.86 -11.68
N PHE A 152 6.81 -3.92 -11.06
CA PHE A 152 8.01 -4.23 -10.30
C PHE A 152 7.67 -5.09 -9.06
N ASN A 153 8.57 -6.00 -8.72
CA ASN A 153 8.42 -6.82 -7.50
C ASN A 153 8.70 -5.96 -6.25
N GLU A 154 7.65 -5.43 -5.65
CA GLU A 154 7.73 -4.59 -4.46
C GLU A 154 8.35 -5.29 -3.24
N ARG A 155 8.26 -6.64 -3.16
CA ARG A 155 8.75 -7.39 -2.00
C ARG A 155 10.26 -7.25 -1.81
N ARG A 156 11.02 -7.18 -2.93
CA ARG A 156 12.47 -7.02 -2.91
C ARG A 156 12.93 -5.67 -2.36
N GLU A 157 12.09 -4.66 -2.42
CA GLU A 157 12.42 -3.29 -1.98
C GLU A 157 11.88 -2.96 -0.58
N ARG A 158 11.10 -3.86 0.02
CA ARG A 158 10.56 -3.64 1.36
C ARG A 158 11.62 -3.96 2.39
N PRO A 159 11.90 -3.03 3.33
CA PRO A 159 12.76 -3.36 4.45
C PRO A 159 12.15 -4.52 5.24
N ALA A 160 13.01 -5.40 5.75
CA ALA A 160 12.60 -6.46 6.65
C ALA A 160 11.84 -5.84 7.84
N LYS A 161 10.70 -6.42 8.16
CA LYS A 161 9.95 -6.04 9.35
C LYS A 161 10.67 -6.65 10.54
N ARG A 162 10.91 -5.83 11.56
CA ARG A 162 11.47 -6.30 12.84
C ARG A 162 10.37 -6.51 13.87
N MET A 163 10.58 -7.40 14.79
CA MET A 163 9.78 -7.49 16.00
C MET A 163 10.30 -6.48 17.01
N LEU A 164 9.38 -5.88 17.75
CA LEU A 164 9.70 -5.04 18.90
C LEU A 164 9.75 -5.93 20.13
N THR A 165 10.88 -5.96 20.82
CA THR A 165 11.00 -6.70 22.08
C THR A 165 10.30 -5.95 23.22
N VAL A 166 10.03 -6.65 24.32
CA VAL A 166 9.40 -6.05 25.51
C VAL A 166 10.33 -5.00 26.13
N GLU A 167 11.63 -5.26 26.16
CA GLU A 167 12.66 -4.36 26.70
C GLU A 167 12.78 -3.09 25.85
N GLU A 168 12.69 -3.22 24.54
CA GLU A 168 12.69 -2.05 23.63
C GLU A 168 11.44 -1.21 23.82
N GLU A 169 10.27 -1.85 23.96
CA GLU A 169 9.01 -1.15 24.24
C GLU A 169 9.10 -0.37 25.55
N HIS A 170 9.64 -0.99 26.60
CA HIS A 170 9.81 -0.34 27.90
C HIS A 170 10.70 0.91 27.78
N ARG A 171 11.87 0.80 27.16
CA ARG A 171 12.76 1.93 26.92
C ARG A 171 12.09 3.04 26.08
N ILE A 172 11.25 2.67 25.11
CA ILE A 172 10.50 3.63 24.30
C ILE A 172 9.47 4.37 25.16
N LEU A 173 8.75 3.64 26.03
CA LEU A 173 7.77 4.23 26.93
C LEU A 173 8.41 5.19 27.96
N GLU A 174 9.56 4.84 28.51
CA GLU A 174 10.33 5.71 29.41
C GLU A 174 10.80 6.99 28.71
N ALA A 175 11.32 6.86 27.49
CA ALA A 175 11.81 7.97 26.70
C ALA A 175 10.71 8.83 26.08
N ALA A 176 9.45 8.38 26.06
CA ALA A 176 8.36 9.07 25.39
C ALA A 176 7.80 10.24 26.21
N PRO A 177 7.48 11.39 25.59
CA PRO A 177 6.71 12.44 26.24
C PRO A 177 5.29 11.93 26.58
N PRO A 178 4.60 12.51 27.60
CA PRO A 178 3.35 11.98 28.14
C PRO A 178 2.30 11.60 27.09
N HIS A 179 1.95 12.52 26.20
CA HIS A 179 0.97 12.27 25.15
C HIS A 179 1.34 11.12 24.20
N LEU A 180 2.64 10.96 23.92
CA LEU A 180 3.12 9.89 23.05
C LEU A 180 3.18 8.54 23.80
N ARG A 181 3.50 8.56 25.10
CA ARG A 181 3.46 7.38 25.96
C ARG A 181 2.06 6.76 26.00
N VAL A 182 1.04 7.60 26.25
CA VAL A 182 -0.37 7.16 26.22
C VAL A 182 -0.76 6.62 24.85
N ALA A 183 -0.36 7.31 23.76
CA ALA A 183 -0.65 6.86 22.40
C ALA A 183 0.03 5.52 22.08
N ILE A 184 1.26 5.28 22.53
CA ILE A 184 1.96 4.00 22.34
C ILE A 184 1.20 2.87 23.02
N VAL A 185 0.85 3.04 24.32
CA VAL A 185 0.09 2.04 25.04
C VAL A 185 -1.23 1.75 24.34
N LEU A 186 -2.00 2.78 23.99
CA LEU A 186 -3.26 2.63 23.27
C LEU A 186 -3.09 1.84 21.98
N LEU A 187 -2.12 2.20 21.14
CA LEU A 187 -1.90 1.57 19.83
C LEU A 187 -1.42 0.11 19.95
N VAL A 188 -0.59 -0.20 20.95
CA VAL A 188 -0.11 -1.57 21.22
C VAL A 188 -1.22 -2.43 21.80
N GLN A 189 -2.13 -1.87 22.59
CA GLN A 189 -3.22 -2.60 23.25
C GLN A 189 -4.46 -2.77 22.37
N THR A 190 -4.63 -1.93 21.35
CA THR A 190 -5.85 -1.93 20.52
C THR A 190 -5.61 -2.28 19.05
N GLY A 191 -4.37 -2.18 18.59
CA GLY A 191 -4.04 -2.29 17.17
C GLY A 191 -4.68 -1.22 16.30
N GLY A 192 -5.17 -0.11 16.86
CA GLY A 192 -5.81 0.98 16.15
C GLY A 192 -4.94 1.57 15.02
N ARG A 193 -5.60 2.07 13.97
CA ARG A 193 -4.88 2.81 12.90
C ARG A 193 -4.38 4.14 13.45
N THR A 194 -3.06 4.33 13.45
CA THR A 194 -2.36 5.40 14.17
C THR A 194 -2.99 6.78 14.00
N TYR A 195 -3.27 7.21 12.75
CA TYR A 195 -3.72 8.58 12.49
C TYR A 195 -5.25 8.71 12.35
N SER A 196 -5.94 7.68 11.87
CA SER A 196 -7.39 7.74 11.65
C SER A 196 -8.23 7.23 12.82
N GLU A 197 -7.62 6.54 13.78
CA GLU A 197 -8.31 5.96 14.94
C GLU A 197 -7.60 6.31 16.25
N GLY A 198 -6.26 6.37 16.25
CA GLY A 198 -5.49 6.70 17.43
C GLY A 198 -5.46 8.20 17.71
N PHE A 199 -4.81 8.98 16.83
CA PHE A 199 -4.62 10.41 17.08
C PHE A 199 -5.85 11.27 16.83
N THR A 200 -6.86 10.79 16.11
CA THR A 200 -8.15 11.49 15.93
C THR A 200 -9.21 11.08 16.96
N LEU A 201 -8.87 10.18 17.89
CA LEU A 201 -9.78 9.69 18.91
C LEU A 201 -10.36 10.84 19.75
N ARG A 202 -11.67 10.79 19.97
CA ARG A 202 -12.41 11.74 20.80
C ARG A 202 -12.80 11.08 22.12
N TRP A 203 -12.99 11.88 23.15
CA TRP A 203 -13.42 11.39 24.46
C TRP A 203 -14.82 10.81 24.47
N ASP A 204 -15.72 11.34 23.62
CA ASP A 204 -17.10 10.84 23.47
C ASP A 204 -17.19 9.48 22.76
N GLN A 205 -16.10 9.01 22.16
CA GLN A 205 -15.98 7.68 21.56
C GLN A 205 -15.50 6.61 22.53
N VAL A 206 -14.98 7.00 23.71
CA VAL A 206 -14.41 6.07 24.69
C VAL A 206 -15.46 5.72 25.74
N ASP A 207 -15.97 4.51 25.66
CA ASP A 207 -16.82 3.92 26.70
C ASP A 207 -15.93 3.21 27.74
N PHE A 208 -15.80 3.87 28.90
CA PHE A 208 -14.97 3.38 30.00
C PHE A 208 -15.62 2.25 30.81
N GLU A 209 -16.94 2.11 30.74
CA GLU A 209 -17.68 1.07 31.44
C GLU A 209 -17.80 -0.18 30.57
N GLY A 210 -18.18 -0.01 29.32
CA GLY A 210 -18.21 -1.08 28.32
C GLY A 210 -16.84 -1.54 27.86
N LEU A 211 -15.75 -0.86 28.25
CA LEU A 211 -14.36 -1.14 27.83
C LEU A 211 -14.22 -1.20 26.30
N VAL A 212 -14.77 -0.19 25.61
CA VAL A 212 -14.78 -0.18 24.16
C VAL A 212 -14.59 1.23 23.61
N ILE A 213 -14.00 1.33 22.41
CA ILE A 213 -13.99 2.56 21.61
C ILE A 213 -14.97 2.39 20.46
N HIS A 214 -15.95 3.30 20.38
CA HIS A 214 -16.89 3.37 19.29
C HIS A 214 -16.34 4.27 18.19
N LEU A 215 -16.07 3.69 17.03
CA LEU A 215 -15.61 4.46 15.88
C LEU A 215 -16.80 5.15 15.21
N SER A 216 -16.75 6.46 15.11
CA SER A 216 -17.76 7.29 14.42
C SER A 216 -17.11 8.03 13.24
N GLY A 217 -17.88 8.29 12.19
CA GLY A 217 -17.47 9.04 11.01
C GLY A 217 -17.32 8.19 9.74
N ASP A 218 -16.77 8.78 8.68
CA ASP A 218 -16.51 8.12 7.40
C ASP A 218 -15.51 6.98 7.55
N VAL A 219 -16.01 5.80 7.83
CA VAL A 219 -15.22 4.58 7.86
C VAL A 219 -15.17 3.99 6.45
N LYS A 220 -14.03 3.45 6.08
CA LYS A 220 -13.75 2.96 4.73
C LYS A 220 -14.66 1.80 4.30
N ASN A 221 -15.10 0.99 5.26
CA ASN A 221 -15.97 -0.19 5.09
C ASN A 221 -16.57 -0.60 6.44
N ASP A 222 -17.55 -1.49 6.42
CA ASP A 222 -18.28 -1.95 7.60
C ASP A 222 -17.38 -2.61 8.66
N GLU A 223 -16.34 -3.35 8.24
CA GLU A 223 -15.37 -3.94 9.17
C GLU A 223 -14.56 -2.86 9.90
N SER A 224 -14.29 -1.73 9.23
CA SER A 224 -13.60 -0.60 9.85
C SER A 224 -14.46 0.13 10.88
N ALA A 225 -15.79 0.01 10.81
CA ALA A 225 -16.74 0.58 11.75
C ALA A 225 -16.85 -0.21 13.06
N GLN A 226 -16.35 -1.45 13.09
CA GLN A 226 -16.43 -2.30 14.27
C GLN A 226 -15.75 -1.65 15.49
N PRO A 227 -16.39 -1.71 16.67
CA PRO A 227 -15.83 -1.16 17.90
C PRO A 227 -14.51 -1.84 18.25
N ILE A 228 -13.65 -1.09 18.93
CA ILE A 228 -12.34 -1.55 19.38
C ILE A 228 -12.39 -1.90 20.86
N PRO A 229 -12.19 -3.16 21.25
CA PRO A 229 -12.10 -3.53 22.66
C PRO A 229 -10.91 -2.83 23.35
N LEU A 230 -11.13 -2.36 24.56
CA LEU A 230 -10.11 -1.80 25.44
C LEU A 230 -9.72 -2.85 26.48
N THR A 231 -8.41 -3.01 26.69
CA THR A 231 -7.91 -3.70 27.87
C THR A 231 -8.06 -2.79 29.10
N ARG A 232 -8.09 -3.38 30.31
CA ARG A 232 -8.11 -2.60 31.56
C ARG A 232 -6.93 -1.64 31.63
N LEU A 233 -5.73 -2.08 31.25
CA LEU A 233 -4.53 -1.25 31.17
C LEU A 233 -4.74 -0.01 30.28
N ALA A 234 -5.26 -0.20 29.06
CA ALA A 234 -5.51 0.92 28.15
C ALA A 234 -6.56 1.89 28.70
N CYS A 235 -7.59 1.35 29.37
CA CYS A 235 -8.63 2.13 30.02
C CYS A 235 -8.07 2.99 31.17
N ASP A 236 -7.26 2.42 32.04
CA ASP A 236 -6.66 3.11 33.19
C ASP A 236 -5.69 4.21 32.75
N VAL A 237 -4.88 3.92 31.72
CA VAL A 237 -3.98 4.92 31.12
C VAL A 237 -4.78 6.08 30.50
N LEU A 238 -5.91 5.80 29.84
CA LEU A 238 -6.76 6.85 29.28
C LEU A 238 -7.46 7.66 30.38
N ARG A 239 -7.94 7.02 31.46
CA ARG A 239 -8.53 7.72 32.62
C ARG A 239 -7.53 8.66 33.28
N GLN A 240 -6.31 8.18 33.51
CA GLN A 240 -5.25 9.00 34.07
C GLN A 240 -4.89 10.17 33.13
N TRP A 241 -4.74 9.90 31.85
CA TRP A 241 -4.47 10.93 30.83
C TRP A 241 -5.55 12.00 30.80
N ARG A 242 -6.83 11.62 30.93
CA ARG A 242 -7.96 12.56 30.98
C ARG A 242 -7.86 13.51 32.18
N LYS A 243 -7.40 13.02 33.34
CA LYS A 243 -7.18 13.85 34.54
C LYS A 243 -6.01 14.82 34.38
N GLU A 244 -4.96 14.39 33.67
CA GLU A 244 -3.75 15.19 33.46
C GLU A 244 -3.91 16.24 32.33
N GLN A 245 -4.93 16.09 31.51
CA GLN A 245 -5.17 16.97 30.39
C GLN A 245 -5.74 18.31 30.87
N THR A 246 -4.92 19.37 30.80
CA THR A 246 -5.33 20.73 31.22
C THR A 246 -6.20 21.44 30.20
N ALA A 247 -6.11 21.09 28.93
CA ALA A 247 -6.89 21.69 27.85
C ALA A 247 -8.28 21.05 27.74
N GLN A 248 -9.36 21.82 27.80
CA GLN A 248 -10.67 21.36 27.44
C GLN A 248 -10.73 21.12 25.93
N SER A 249 -10.58 19.89 25.54
CA SER A 249 -10.59 19.47 24.14
C SER A 249 -11.46 18.22 23.99
N PRO A 250 -12.26 18.12 22.91
CA PRO A 250 -12.98 16.90 22.61
C PRO A 250 -12.06 15.73 22.22
N PHE A 251 -10.80 16.00 21.87
CA PHE A 251 -9.85 15.00 21.43
C PHE A 251 -9.00 14.44 22.59
N VAL A 252 -8.73 13.14 22.55
CA VAL A 252 -7.79 12.48 23.47
C VAL A 252 -6.38 13.02 23.26
N PHE A 253 -6.01 13.35 22.02
CA PHE A 253 -4.72 13.90 21.66
C PHE A 253 -4.89 15.24 20.93
N PRO A 254 -5.13 16.35 21.65
CA PRO A 254 -5.33 17.66 21.04
C PRO A 254 -4.04 18.18 20.42
N SER A 255 -4.19 18.97 19.37
CA SER A 255 -3.07 19.69 18.77
C SER A 255 -2.59 20.82 19.68
N PRO A 256 -1.29 20.91 19.97
CA PRO A 256 -0.76 22.02 20.75
C PRO A 256 -0.68 23.34 19.94
N ARG A 257 -0.95 23.29 18.64
CA ARG A 257 -0.80 24.45 17.73
C ARG A 257 -2.12 24.98 17.20
N VAL A 258 -3.13 24.13 17.12
CA VAL A 258 -4.41 24.47 16.50
C VAL A 258 -5.52 24.06 17.43
N SER A 259 -6.28 25.05 17.94
CA SER A 259 -7.42 24.81 18.82
C SER A 259 -8.46 23.93 18.15
N ASN A 260 -9.11 23.09 18.94
CA ASN A 260 -10.17 22.16 18.49
C ASN A 260 -9.79 21.25 17.30
N LYS A 261 -8.52 20.91 17.17
CA LYS A 261 -8.03 19.93 16.21
C LYS A 261 -7.22 18.83 16.92
N PRO A 262 -7.24 17.62 16.40
CA PRO A 262 -6.36 16.56 16.88
C PRO A 262 -4.91 16.83 16.45
N ILE A 263 -3.96 16.18 17.12
CA ILE A 263 -2.55 16.23 16.73
C ILE A 263 -2.36 15.69 15.31
N GLY A 264 -1.79 16.49 14.42
CA GLY A 264 -1.69 16.15 13.01
C GLY A 264 -0.54 15.17 12.69
N SER A 265 0.59 15.31 13.39
CA SER A 265 1.77 14.46 13.15
C SER A 265 2.67 14.40 14.37
N VAL A 266 3.04 13.18 14.74
CA VAL A 266 4.00 12.92 15.82
C VAL A 266 5.37 12.45 15.30
N LYS A 267 5.64 12.56 14.00
CA LYS A 267 6.87 12.02 13.38
C LYS A 267 8.15 12.52 14.02
N THR A 268 8.23 13.79 14.36
CA THR A 268 9.41 14.40 15.00
C THR A 268 9.58 13.89 16.42
N ALA A 269 8.50 13.92 17.22
CA ALA A 269 8.50 13.39 18.59
C ALA A 269 8.84 11.89 18.61
N TRP A 270 8.28 11.11 17.70
CA TRP A 270 8.55 9.69 17.57
C TRP A 270 10.02 9.40 17.26
N ARG A 271 10.62 10.11 16.28
CA ARG A 271 12.05 9.96 15.97
C ARG A 271 12.95 10.32 17.15
N ALA A 272 12.61 11.40 17.84
CA ALA A 272 13.36 11.82 19.01
C ALA A 272 13.25 10.80 20.15
N THR A 273 12.07 10.22 20.37
CA THR A 273 11.83 9.16 21.36
C THR A 273 12.65 7.92 21.04
N LEU A 274 12.59 7.39 19.82
CA LEU A 274 13.38 6.22 19.42
C LEU A 274 14.88 6.45 19.59
N ARG A 275 15.37 7.64 19.24
CA ARG A 275 16.79 7.99 19.43
C ARG A 275 17.19 7.99 20.92
N ARG A 276 16.36 8.58 21.79
CA ARG A 276 16.62 8.56 23.26
C ARG A 276 16.56 7.15 23.84
N ALA A 277 15.63 6.33 23.34
CA ALA A 277 15.49 4.94 23.74
C ALA A 277 16.60 4.00 23.22
N GLY A 278 17.49 4.48 22.35
CA GLY A 278 18.49 3.64 21.70
C GLY A 278 17.90 2.56 20.77
N VAL A 279 16.72 2.85 20.18
CA VAL A 279 16.01 1.89 19.33
C VAL A 279 16.09 2.34 17.87
N PRO A 280 16.48 1.45 16.93
CA PRO A 280 16.52 1.77 15.50
C PRO A 280 15.16 2.27 15.00
N TYR A 281 15.20 3.23 14.07
CA TYR A 281 13.99 3.86 13.56
C TYR A 281 13.05 2.87 12.86
N PHE A 282 11.79 2.93 13.25
CA PHE A 282 10.66 2.36 12.53
C PHE A 282 9.45 3.31 12.56
N PRO A 283 8.51 3.22 11.58
CA PRO A 283 7.31 4.06 11.60
C PRO A 283 6.41 3.72 12.79
N ILE A 284 5.81 4.72 13.44
CA ILE A 284 4.88 4.50 14.56
C ILE A 284 3.72 3.57 14.20
N TYR A 285 3.29 3.52 12.94
CA TYR A 285 2.30 2.56 12.44
C TYR A 285 2.71 1.10 12.66
N HIS A 286 3.99 0.84 12.89
CA HIS A 286 4.50 -0.50 13.20
C HIS A 286 3.95 -1.06 14.52
N LEU A 287 3.52 -0.21 15.47
CA LEU A 287 2.86 -0.64 16.69
C LEU A 287 1.62 -1.48 16.44
N ARG A 288 0.89 -1.21 15.34
CA ARG A 288 -0.20 -2.09 14.89
C ARG A 288 0.29 -3.47 14.44
N HIS A 289 1.50 -3.57 13.89
CA HIS A 289 2.12 -4.89 13.61
C HIS A 289 2.48 -5.62 14.89
N VAL A 290 2.98 -4.89 15.89
CA VAL A 290 3.30 -5.46 17.23
C VAL A 290 2.04 -6.07 17.85
N PHE A 291 0.94 -5.32 17.90
CA PHE A 291 -0.35 -5.83 18.36
C PHE A 291 -0.78 -7.10 17.61
N CYS A 292 -0.81 -7.04 16.28
CA CYS A 292 -1.23 -8.19 15.46
C CYS A 292 -0.36 -9.42 15.71
N THR A 293 0.95 -9.24 15.77
CA THR A 293 1.91 -10.34 16.00
C THR A 293 1.70 -10.95 17.37
N ARG A 294 1.61 -10.13 18.43
CA ARG A 294 1.39 -10.63 19.81
C ARG A 294 0.05 -11.34 19.94
N LEU A 295 -1.00 -10.77 19.38
CA LEU A 295 -2.32 -11.42 19.41
C LEU A 295 -2.32 -12.75 18.65
N SER A 296 -1.57 -12.83 17.54
CA SER A 296 -1.43 -14.07 16.76
C SER A 296 -0.71 -15.18 17.52
N TRP A 297 -0.01 -14.89 18.60
CA TRP A 297 0.66 -15.91 19.42
C TRP A 297 -0.31 -16.68 20.32
N VAL A 298 -1.45 -16.08 20.63
CA VAL A 298 -2.38 -16.64 21.63
C VAL A 298 -3.79 -16.82 21.12
N ALA A 299 -4.14 -16.23 19.97
CA ALA A 299 -5.49 -16.22 19.46
C ALA A 299 -5.59 -16.85 18.06
N PRO A 300 -6.71 -17.55 17.78
CA PRO A 300 -7.01 -18.05 16.44
C PRO A 300 -7.06 -16.94 15.39
N ASP A 301 -6.80 -17.31 14.16
CA ASP A 301 -6.74 -16.40 13.01
C ASP A 301 -8.01 -15.55 12.82
N ALA A 302 -9.18 -16.10 13.07
CA ALA A 302 -10.45 -15.39 12.98
C ALA A 302 -10.54 -14.23 14.01
N VAL A 303 -10.06 -14.47 15.24
CA VAL A 303 -10.02 -13.45 16.31
C VAL A 303 -9.05 -12.34 15.92
N VAL A 304 -7.85 -12.69 15.42
CA VAL A 304 -6.86 -11.70 14.97
C VAL A 304 -7.40 -10.86 13.81
N GLN A 305 -8.06 -11.48 12.83
CA GLN A 305 -8.67 -10.78 11.70
C GLN A 305 -9.74 -9.79 12.18
N ARG A 306 -10.61 -10.23 13.10
CA ARG A 306 -11.65 -9.40 13.71
C ARG A 306 -11.06 -8.22 14.47
N ALA A 307 -10.09 -8.47 15.36
CA ALA A 307 -9.41 -7.45 16.15
C ALA A 307 -8.70 -6.42 15.28
N MET A 308 -8.10 -6.87 14.16
CA MET A 308 -7.47 -5.99 13.18
C MET A 308 -8.46 -5.28 12.26
N ARG A 309 -9.72 -5.66 12.26
CA ARG A 309 -10.76 -5.10 11.36
C ARG A 309 -10.31 -5.10 9.89
N HIS A 310 -9.82 -6.27 9.44
CA HIS A 310 -9.41 -6.49 8.06
C HIS A 310 -10.53 -7.14 7.27
N SER A 311 -10.89 -6.55 6.13
CA SER A 311 -11.87 -7.11 5.18
C SER A 311 -11.35 -8.35 4.44
N SER A 312 -10.02 -8.51 4.34
CA SER A 312 -9.40 -9.66 3.68
C SER A 312 -8.44 -10.39 4.62
N PRO A 313 -8.53 -11.74 4.71
CA PRO A 313 -7.59 -12.58 5.46
C PRO A 313 -6.13 -12.39 5.02
N GLU A 314 -5.89 -12.16 3.73
CA GLU A 314 -4.55 -11.94 3.19
C GLU A 314 -3.86 -10.70 3.76
N THR A 315 -4.64 -9.68 4.09
CA THR A 315 -4.11 -8.45 4.71
C THR A 315 -3.43 -8.77 6.03
N LYS A 316 -3.94 -9.73 6.80
CA LYS A 316 -3.39 -10.17 8.09
C LYS A 316 -1.97 -10.74 7.96
N ARG A 317 -1.71 -11.57 6.93
CA ARG A 317 -0.39 -12.19 6.70
C ARG A 317 0.74 -11.19 6.61
N ARG A 318 0.43 -9.94 6.23
CA ARG A 318 1.42 -8.84 6.17
C ARG A 318 1.86 -8.35 7.55
N TYR A 319 1.11 -8.65 8.60
CA TYR A 319 1.31 -8.16 9.96
C TYR A 319 1.85 -9.21 10.92
N GLN A 320 1.73 -10.49 10.57
CA GLN A 320 2.23 -11.59 11.40
C GLN A 320 3.72 -11.79 11.19
N LEU A 321 4.47 -11.77 12.29
CA LEU A 321 5.92 -12.01 12.32
C LEU A 321 6.21 -13.11 13.35
N GLY A 322 7.32 -13.83 13.18
CA GLY A 322 7.77 -14.81 14.17
C GLY A 322 6.98 -16.12 14.23
N LEU A 323 6.15 -16.41 13.20
CA LEU A 323 5.37 -17.66 13.15
C LEU A 323 6.23 -18.94 13.19
N ALA A 324 7.49 -18.88 12.75
CA ALA A 324 8.39 -20.03 12.76
C ALA A 324 8.63 -20.56 14.19
N ASN A 325 8.78 -19.67 15.18
CA ASN A 325 8.94 -20.09 16.58
C ASN A 325 7.67 -20.71 17.14
N GLN A 326 6.49 -20.15 16.79
CA GLN A 326 5.21 -20.75 17.17
C GLN A 326 4.98 -22.12 16.55
N VAL A 327 5.32 -22.27 15.27
CA VAL A 327 5.25 -23.58 14.60
C VAL A 327 6.13 -24.57 15.36
N ARG A 328 7.35 -24.17 15.74
CA ARG A 328 8.24 -25.01 16.53
C ARG A 328 7.63 -25.40 17.87
N GLU A 329 7.14 -24.43 18.66
CA GLU A 329 6.50 -24.70 19.95
C GLU A 329 5.29 -25.64 19.83
N HIS A 330 4.48 -25.47 18.77
CA HIS A 330 3.34 -26.38 18.53
C HIS A 330 3.80 -27.78 18.11
N LEU A 331 4.86 -27.87 17.30
CA LEU A 331 5.45 -29.16 16.94
C LEU A 331 6.06 -29.87 18.16
N GLU A 332 6.72 -29.13 19.05
CA GLU A 332 7.23 -29.67 20.31
C GLU A 332 6.09 -30.21 21.16
N ARG A 333 4.99 -29.49 21.32
CA ARG A 333 3.79 -29.99 22.04
C ARG A 333 3.15 -31.21 21.38
N VAL A 334 3.15 -31.26 20.04
CA VAL A 334 2.68 -32.46 19.31
C VAL A 334 3.60 -33.63 19.60
N ASN A 335 4.93 -33.40 19.58
CA ASN A 335 5.91 -34.44 19.87
C ASN A 335 5.80 -34.91 21.33
N GLU A 336 5.67 -34.01 22.30
CA GLU A 336 5.43 -34.36 23.69
C GLU A 336 4.23 -35.31 23.83
N ARG A 337 3.09 -34.98 23.22
CA ARG A 337 1.89 -35.83 23.27
C ARG A 337 2.03 -37.12 22.50
N ALA A 338 2.70 -37.10 21.34
CA ALA A 338 2.86 -38.27 20.48
C ALA A 338 3.83 -39.30 21.07
N TYR A 339 4.82 -38.82 21.83
CA TYR A 339 5.89 -39.64 22.42
C TYR A 339 5.80 -39.75 23.94
N GLU A 340 4.68 -39.31 24.54
CA GLU A 340 4.44 -39.44 25.98
C GLU A 340 4.57 -40.90 26.41
N GLY A 341 5.47 -41.18 27.38
CA GLY A 341 5.75 -42.52 27.84
C GLY A 341 6.61 -43.41 26.94
N ARG A 342 7.22 -42.87 25.89
CA ARG A 342 8.19 -43.59 25.04
C ARG A 342 9.60 -43.11 25.32
N GLU A 343 10.59 -44.00 25.25
CA GLU A 343 11.99 -43.59 25.31
C GLU A 343 12.34 -42.65 24.14
N PRO A 344 13.16 -41.62 24.36
CA PRO A 344 13.62 -40.72 23.33
C PRO A 344 14.25 -41.53 22.18
N LEU A 345 13.89 -41.22 20.95
CA LEU A 345 14.51 -41.82 19.78
C LEU A 345 16.01 -41.38 19.76
N HIS A 346 16.86 -42.22 20.35
CA HIS A 346 18.29 -42.06 20.17
C HIS A 346 18.67 -42.43 18.73
N PHE A 347 18.84 -41.45 17.90
CA PHE A 347 19.61 -41.65 16.69
C PHE A 347 21.04 -41.92 17.15
N ARG A 348 21.44 -43.20 17.14
CA ARG A 348 22.84 -43.59 17.33
C ARG A 348 23.63 -42.75 16.32
N ASP A 349 24.61 -42.01 16.80
CA ASP A 349 25.60 -41.39 15.97
C ASP A 349 26.24 -42.45 15.06
N SER A 350 25.72 -42.54 13.86
CA SER A 350 26.42 -43.29 12.84
C SER A 350 27.68 -42.48 12.58
N PRO A 351 28.86 -43.05 12.80
CA PRO A 351 30.09 -42.32 12.49
C PRO A 351 30.05 -41.95 11.02
N VAL A 352 30.09 -40.65 10.74
CA VAL A 352 30.26 -40.12 9.39
C VAL A 352 31.62 -40.56 8.92
N LYS A 353 31.71 -41.77 8.34
CA LYS A 353 32.83 -42.22 7.55
C LYS A 353 32.63 -41.69 6.13
N GLY A 354 33.33 -40.64 5.81
CA GLY A 354 33.36 -40.14 4.43
C GLY A 354 33.89 -38.71 4.42
N GLU A 355 35.18 -38.55 4.11
CA GLU A 355 35.70 -37.28 3.68
C GLU A 355 34.88 -36.76 2.48
N PRO A 356 34.59 -35.44 2.42
CA PRO A 356 33.89 -34.88 1.26
C PRO A 356 34.71 -35.12 0.00
N PRO A 357 34.10 -35.47 -1.14
CA PRO A 357 34.82 -35.64 -2.39
C PRO A 357 35.51 -34.33 -2.77
N GLN A 358 36.81 -34.38 -3.00
CA GLN A 358 37.58 -33.28 -3.56
C GLN A 358 36.95 -32.90 -4.90
N ILE A 359 36.45 -31.68 -4.99
CA ILE A 359 36.00 -31.09 -6.25
C ILE A 359 37.27 -30.88 -7.09
N ALA A 360 37.45 -31.69 -8.11
CA ALA A 360 38.47 -31.50 -9.12
C ALA A 360 38.25 -30.17 -9.82
N GLU A 361 39.21 -29.28 -9.74
CA GLU A 361 39.29 -28.08 -10.57
C GLU A 361 39.27 -28.51 -12.05
N VAL A 362 38.16 -28.20 -12.73
CA VAL A 362 38.15 -28.21 -14.19
C VAL A 362 38.80 -26.91 -14.66
N ARG A 363 40.06 -26.99 -15.02
CA ARG A 363 40.73 -26.01 -15.88
C ARG A 363 40.15 -26.16 -17.29
N ASN A 364 39.45 -25.12 -17.76
CA ASN A 364 39.69 -24.44 -19.04
C ASN A 364 38.75 -23.25 -19.16
#